data_af19fc4a5a4b88f22ddf96d4fcf123a0
#
_entry.id   af19fc4a5a4b88f22ddf96d4fcf123a0
#
_cell.length_a   1.000
_cell.length_b   1.000
_cell.length_c   1.000
_cell.angle_alpha   90.00
_cell.angle_beta   90.00
_cell.angle_gamma   90.00
#
_symmetry.space_group_name_H-M   'P 1'
#
loop_
_entity.id
_entity.type
_entity.pdbx_description
1 polymer ?
#
loop_
_entity_poly.entity_id
_entity_poly.type
_entity_poly.pdbx_seq_one_letter_code
_entity_poly.pdbx_strand_id
1 'polypeptide(L)'
;MDAAQHAYQEPLRRRQAVQHMAHLFTFIIRIIVLSVAAIILSHYLKQPWHTSMLTGQMWVIELLAGHPEHIHTDLGVHKHVFYAIIDELRELSHTDSKFVTLEEEQLAIFLYCSVTGLTVRHLGERFQRANDSITM
;
A
#
# COMPACT_ATOMS: atom_id res chain seq x y z
N MET A 1 -21.46 64.14 33.09
CA MET A 1 -21.42 62.74 33.53
C MET A 1 -20.79 61.78 32.54
N ASP A 2 -20.53 62.20 31.28
CA ASP A 2 -20.07 61.27 30.21
C ASP A 2 -18.53 61.09 30.13
N ALA A 3 -17.73 62.09 30.46
CA ALA A 3 -16.27 62.00 30.33
C ALA A 3 -15.64 60.96 31.28
N ALA A 4 -16.17 60.82 32.50
CA ALA A 4 -15.66 59.87 33.49
C ALA A 4 -16.00 58.39 33.09
N GLN A 5 -17.16 58.17 32.46
CA GLN A 5 -17.55 56.86 31.94
C GLN A 5 -16.71 56.45 30.73
N HIS A 6 -16.36 57.36 29.82
CA HIS A 6 -15.48 57.12 28.71
C HIS A 6 -14.06 56.76 29.18
N ALA A 7 -13.51 57.48 30.15
CA ALA A 7 -12.20 57.18 30.70
C ALA A 7 -12.08 55.81 31.38
N TYR A 8 -13.17 55.32 31.96
CA TYR A 8 -13.21 53.99 32.59
C TYR A 8 -13.39 52.82 31.55
N GLN A 9 -14.11 53.10 30.49
CA GLN A 9 -14.40 52.06 29.46
C GLN A 9 -13.23 51.81 28.49
N GLU A 10 -12.38 52.83 28.23
CA GLU A 10 -11.23 52.68 27.33
C GLU A 10 -10.25 51.56 27.73
N PRO A 11 -9.80 51.45 29.00
CA PRO A 11 -8.88 50.41 29.41
C PRO A 11 -9.53 49.01 29.36
N LEU A 12 -10.84 48.91 29.57
CA LEU A 12 -11.58 47.64 29.47
C LEU A 12 -11.66 47.16 28.02
N ARG A 13 -11.96 48.05 27.09
CA ARG A 13 -11.98 47.75 25.64
C ARG A 13 -10.61 47.33 25.14
N ARG A 14 -9.54 47.98 25.58
CA ARG A 14 -8.16 47.59 25.25
C ARG A 14 -7.82 46.21 25.78
N ARG A 15 -8.19 45.88 27.01
CA ARG A 15 -8.00 44.52 27.58
C ARG A 15 -8.78 43.47 26.81
N GLN A 16 -10.03 43.73 26.46
CA GLN A 16 -10.83 42.81 25.65
C GLN A 16 -10.23 42.61 24.25
N ALA A 17 -9.77 43.67 23.60
CA ALA A 17 -9.11 43.56 22.29
C ALA A 17 -7.83 42.72 22.36
N VAL A 18 -7.01 42.93 23.38
CA VAL A 18 -5.79 42.11 23.59
C VAL A 18 -6.15 40.64 23.85
N GLN A 19 -7.19 40.37 24.62
CA GLN A 19 -7.65 38.99 24.84
C GLN A 19 -8.14 38.35 23.55
N HIS A 20 -8.94 39.05 22.76
CA HIS A 20 -9.38 38.54 21.44
C HIS A 20 -8.21 38.26 20.50
N MET A 21 -7.24 39.17 20.43
CA MET A 21 -6.02 38.95 19.64
C MET A 21 -5.23 37.72 20.14
N ALA A 22 -5.08 37.56 21.44
CA ALA A 22 -4.39 36.41 22.01
C ALA A 22 -5.13 35.09 21.67
N HIS A 23 -6.46 35.06 21.74
CA HIS A 23 -7.24 33.90 21.34
C HIS A 23 -7.12 33.56 19.86
N LEU A 24 -7.17 34.58 18.99
CA LEU A 24 -6.95 34.41 17.55
C LEU A 24 -5.56 33.84 17.25
N PHE A 25 -4.54 34.40 17.91
CA PHE A 25 -3.16 33.91 17.74
C PHE A 25 -3.00 32.47 18.19
N THR A 26 -3.57 32.12 19.34
CA THR A 26 -3.57 30.74 19.85
C THR A 26 -4.30 29.79 18.92
N PHE A 27 -5.42 30.22 18.34
CA PHE A 27 -6.18 29.44 17.39
C PHE A 27 -5.39 29.18 16.09
N ILE A 28 -4.74 30.20 15.54
CA ILE A 28 -3.89 30.06 14.35
C ILE A 28 -2.73 29.10 14.62
N ILE A 29 -2.04 29.25 15.76
CA ILE A 29 -0.95 28.33 16.13
C ILE A 29 -1.45 26.90 16.22
N ARG A 30 -2.62 26.65 16.83
CA ARG A 30 -3.21 25.32 16.90
C ARG A 30 -3.47 24.72 15.53
N ILE A 31 -4.02 25.49 14.59
CA ILE A 31 -4.25 25.04 13.22
C ILE A 31 -2.92 24.65 12.55
N ILE A 32 -1.90 25.48 12.66
CA ILE A 32 -0.58 25.22 12.08
C ILE A 32 0.01 23.93 12.67
N VAL A 33 0.01 23.79 13.99
CA VAL A 33 0.55 22.60 14.66
C VAL A 33 -0.19 21.33 14.23
N LEU A 34 -1.53 21.36 14.18
CA LEU A 34 -2.33 20.22 13.75
C LEU A 34 -2.09 19.87 12.28
N SER A 35 -1.94 20.88 11.40
CA SER A 35 -1.66 20.66 9.98
C SER A 35 -0.27 20.04 9.79
N VAL A 36 0.75 20.54 10.48
CA VAL A 36 2.10 19.96 10.43
C VAL A 36 2.11 18.54 11.00
N ALA A 37 1.43 18.32 12.13
CA ALA A 37 1.30 16.99 12.71
C ALA A 37 0.61 16.00 11.75
N ALA A 38 -0.46 16.41 11.06
CA ALA A 38 -1.15 15.58 10.07
C ALA A 38 -0.25 15.22 8.89
N ILE A 39 0.53 16.17 8.37
CA ILE A 39 1.50 15.93 7.28
C ILE A 39 2.58 14.95 7.74
N ILE A 40 3.15 15.15 8.91
CA ILE A 40 4.17 14.27 9.48
C ILE A 40 3.59 12.86 9.65
N LEU A 41 2.40 12.76 10.26
CA LEU A 41 1.75 11.48 10.51
C LEU A 41 1.45 10.72 9.20
N SER A 42 0.95 11.41 8.17
CA SER A 42 0.70 10.81 6.86
C SER A 42 1.98 10.32 6.17
N HIS A 43 3.13 10.95 6.45
CA HIS A 43 4.42 10.53 5.90
C HIS A 43 4.99 9.29 6.61
N TYR A 44 4.73 9.15 7.91
CA TYR A 44 5.19 8.01 8.70
C TYR A 44 4.23 6.81 8.67
N LEU A 45 2.93 7.05 8.53
CA LEU A 45 1.93 5.99 8.38
C LEU A 45 1.79 5.58 6.91
N LYS A 46 2.83 4.92 6.38
CA LYS A 46 2.73 4.29 5.05
C LYS A 46 1.69 3.18 5.12
N GLN A 47 0.61 3.34 4.37
CA GLN A 47 -0.33 2.25 4.18
C GLN A 47 0.35 1.15 3.36
N PRO A 48 0.28 -0.11 3.78
CA PRO A 48 0.81 -1.22 3.00
C PRO A 48 0.09 -1.26 1.64
N TRP A 49 0.87 -1.36 0.57
CA TRP A 49 0.34 -1.40 -0.81
C TRP A 49 -0.41 -2.72 -1.08
N HIS A 50 0.13 -3.81 -0.52
CA HIS A 50 -0.43 -5.14 -0.66
C HIS A 50 -1.23 -5.50 0.59
N THR A 51 -2.55 -5.45 0.51
CA THR A 51 -3.48 -5.68 1.63
C THR A 51 -4.40 -6.87 1.43
N SER A 52 -4.27 -7.60 0.30
CA SER A 52 -5.08 -8.79 0.06
C SER A 52 -4.71 -9.91 1.03
N MET A 53 -5.71 -10.59 1.56
CA MET A 53 -5.51 -11.80 2.36
C MET A 53 -5.02 -12.98 1.52
N LEU A 54 -5.31 -12.98 0.21
CA LEU A 54 -4.86 -14.00 -0.72
C LEU A 54 -3.50 -13.61 -1.28
N THR A 55 -2.45 -14.24 -0.78
CA THR A 55 -1.10 -14.07 -1.32
C THR A 55 -0.96 -14.78 -2.67
N GLY A 56 0.05 -14.41 -3.46
CA GLY A 56 0.32 -15.09 -4.74
C GLY A 56 0.51 -16.59 -4.57
N GLN A 57 1.25 -17.01 -3.55
CA GLN A 57 1.43 -18.40 -3.20
C GLN A 57 0.10 -19.12 -2.90
N MET A 58 -0.76 -18.51 -2.09
CA MET A 58 -2.06 -19.11 -1.76
C MET A 58 -2.95 -19.23 -3.01
N TRP A 59 -2.90 -18.26 -3.91
CA TRP A 59 -3.62 -18.32 -5.16
C TRP A 59 -3.12 -19.47 -6.06
N VAL A 60 -1.80 -19.67 -6.16
CA VAL A 60 -1.24 -20.80 -6.92
C VAL A 60 -1.67 -22.14 -6.31
N ILE A 61 -1.66 -22.26 -4.98
CA ILE A 61 -2.14 -23.46 -4.29
C ILE A 61 -3.63 -23.70 -4.59
N GLU A 62 -4.45 -22.66 -4.58
CA GLU A 62 -5.87 -22.72 -4.93
C GLU A 62 -6.07 -23.19 -6.37
N LEU A 63 -5.32 -22.67 -7.33
CA LEU A 63 -5.35 -23.12 -8.72
C LEU A 63 -4.97 -24.60 -8.86
N LEU A 64 -3.92 -25.02 -8.16
CA LEU A 64 -3.43 -26.41 -8.19
C LEU A 64 -4.38 -27.37 -7.49
N ALA A 65 -5.09 -26.95 -6.45
CA ALA A 65 -6.07 -27.76 -5.73
C ALA A 65 -7.46 -27.75 -6.36
N GLY A 66 -7.76 -26.73 -7.18
CA GLY A 66 -9.07 -26.50 -7.79
C GLY A 66 -9.37 -27.35 -9.02
N HIS A 67 -10.36 -26.90 -9.78
CA HIS A 67 -10.76 -27.56 -11.01
C HIS A 67 -9.62 -27.53 -12.05
N PRO A 68 -9.32 -28.66 -12.76
CA PRO A 68 -8.21 -28.74 -13.71
C PRO A 68 -8.21 -27.69 -14.82
N GLU A 69 -9.39 -27.21 -15.23
CA GLU A 69 -9.51 -26.19 -16.26
C GLU A 69 -9.12 -24.79 -15.79
N HIS A 70 -9.16 -24.51 -14.47
CA HIS A 70 -8.79 -23.20 -13.96
C HIS A 70 -7.31 -22.90 -14.20
N ILE A 71 -6.43 -23.86 -13.90
CA ILE A 71 -5.00 -23.69 -14.14
C ILE A 71 -4.70 -23.50 -15.64
N HIS A 72 -5.40 -24.25 -16.51
CA HIS A 72 -5.24 -24.10 -17.95
C HIS A 72 -5.71 -22.74 -18.44
N THR A 73 -6.82 -22.23 -17.93
CA THR A 73 -7.37 -20.91 -18.30
C THR A 73 -6.44 -19.78 -17.86
N ASP A 74 -5.90 -19.85 -16.65
CA ASP A 74 -5.12 -18.75 -16.07
C ASP A 74 -3.63 -18.82 -16.44
N LEU A 75 -3.04 -20.03 -16.49
CA LEU A 75 -1.61 -20.23 -16.74
C LEU A 75 -1.29 -20.80 -18.14
N GLY A 76 -2.30 -21.13 -18.94
CA GLY A 76 -2.12 -21.64 -20.30
C GLY A 76 -1.60 -23.08 -20.36
N VAL A 77 -1.41 -23.76 -19.24
CA VAL A 77 -0.88 -25.13 -19.15
C VAL A 77 -1.73 -26.00 -18.24
N HIS A 78 -1.78 -27.28 -18.55
CA HIS A 78 -2.43 -28.24 -17.67
C HIS A 78 -1.54 -28.56 -16.46
N LYS A 79 -2.16 -28.98 -15.36
CA LYS A 79 -1.49 -29.28 -14.09
C LYS A 79 -0.30 -30.24 -14.22
N HIS A 80 -0.41 -31.29 -15.02
CA HIS A 80 0.69 -32.25 -15.22
C HIS A 80 1.88 -31.64 -15.95
N VAL A 81 1.63 -30.71 -16.90
CA VAL A 81 2.69 -29.96 -17.61
C VAL A 81 3.36 -28.97 -16.66
N PHE A 82 2.58 -28.31 -15.82
CA PHE A 82 3.11 -27.41 -14.80
C PHE A 82 4.13 -28.09 -13.88
N TYR A 83 3.79 -29.28 -13.36
CA TYR A 83 4.71 -30.04 -12.52
C TYR A 83 5.92 -30.58 -13.29
N ALA A 84 5.74 -31.01 -14.54
CA ALA A 84 6.86 -31.45 -15.38
C ALA A 84 7.88 -30.32 -15.58
N ILE A 85 7.42 -29.07 -15.76
CA ILE A 85 8.32 -27.91 -15.88
C ILE A 85 9.04 -27.66 -14.54
N ILE A 86 8.35 -27.77 -13.40
CA ILE A 86 8.98 -27.62 -12.08
C ILE A 86 10.08 -28.66 -11.87
N ASP A 87 9.81 -29.91 -12.19
CA ASP A 87 10.80 -31.00 -12.05
C ASP A 87 12.04 -30.74 -12.94
N GLU A 88 11.84 -30.28 -14.17
CA GLU A 88 12.94 -29.91 -15.08
C GLU A 88 13.76 -28.73 -14.55
N LEU A 89 13.10 -27.71 -14.00
CA LEU A 89 13.78 -26.57 -13.39
C LEU A 89 14.62 -26.98 -12.17
N ARG A 90 14.16 -27.92 -11.38
CA ARG A 90 14.92 -28.47 -10.25
C ARG A 90 16.14 -29.26 -10.71
N GLU A 91 16.01 -30.05 -11.76
CA GLU A 91 17.16 -30.76 -12.33
C GLU A 91 18.22 -29.81 -12.89
N LEU A 92 17.82 -28.66 -13.43
CA LEU A 92 18.75 -27.61 -13.90
C LEU A 92 19.37 -26.78 -12.75
N SER A 93 19.18 -27.19 -11.49
CA SER A 93 19.70 -26.50 -10.30
C SER A 93 19.17 -25.07 -10.17
N HIS A 94 17.94 -24.82 -10.63
CA HIS A 94 17.28 -23.55 -10.40
C HIS A 94 17.05 -23.36 -8.90
N THR A 95 17.51 -22.23 -8.37
CA THR A 95 17.31 -21.90 -6.96
C THR A 95 16.22 -20.82 -6.84
N ASP A 96 15.43 -20.92 -5.79
CA ASP A 96 14.44 -19.91 -5.46
C ASP A 96 15.05 -18.51 -5.44
N SER A 97 14.33 -17.55 -6.01
CA SER A 97 14.67 -16.15 -5.83
C SER A 97 14.59 -15.77 -4.36
N LYS A 98 15.48 -14.89 -3.91
CA LYS A 98 15.43 -14.35 -2.55
C LYS A 98 14.12 -13.62 -2.20
N PHE A 99 13.34 -13.20 -3.20
CA PHE A 99 12.09 -12.49 -3.04
C PHE A 99 10.85 -13.36 -3.21
N VAL A 100 10.97 -14.48 -3.93
CA VAL A 100 9.91 -15.46 -4.16
C VAL A 100 10.45 -16.80 -3.71
N THR A 101 9.89 -17.34 -2.63
CA THR A 101 10.44 -18.51 -1.93
C THR A 101 10.01 -19.84 -2.51
N LEU A 102 8.98 -19.86 -3.39
CA LEU A 102 8.45 -21.09 -3.97
C LEU A 102 8.62 -21.10 -5.48
N GLU A 103 9.22 -22.15 -5.99
CA GLU A 103 9.39 -22.41 -7.42
C GLU A 103 8.06 -22.36 -8.17
N GLU A 104 7.01 -22.93 -7.57
CA GLU A 104 5.67 -22.91 -8.14
C GLU A 104 5.12 -21.50 -8.35
N GLU A 105 5.37 -20.58 -7.40
CA GLU A 105 4.94 -19.19 -7.53
C GLU A 105 5.73 -18.46 -8.62
N GLN A 106 7.03 -18.71 -8.74
CA GLN A 106 7.88 -18.11 -9.78
C GLN A 106 7.41 -18.53 -11.18
N LEU A 107 7.20 -19.84 -11.36
CA LEU A 107 6.68 -20.38 -12.62
C LEU A 107 5.28 -19.84 -12.93
N ALA A 108 4.42 -19.74 -11.92
CA ALA A 108 3.07 -19.20 -12.10
C ALA A 108 3.09 -17.72 -12.52
N ILE A 109 3.98 -16.88 -11.94
CA ILE A 109 4.16 -15.48 -12.34
C ILE A 109 4.57 -15.40 -13.81
N PHE A 110 5.54 -16.21 -14.23
CA PHE A 110 6.02 -16.24 -15.60
C PHE A 110 4.93 -16.67 -16.58
N LEU A 111 4.23 -17.76 -16.30
CA LEU A 111 3.16 -18.28 -17.16
C LEU A 111 1.98 -17.31 -17.23
N TYR A 112 1.55 -16.76 -16.08
CA TYR A 112 0.46 -15.80 -16.04
C TYR A 112 0.79 -14.52 -16.82
N CYS A 113 2.02 -14.03 -16.73
CA CYS A 113 2.51 -12.92 -17.55
C CYS A 113 2.46 -13.26 -19.04
N SER A 114 2.91 -14.45 -19.41
CA SER A 114 2.97 -14.91 -20.81
C SER A 114 1.59 -15.07 -21.44
N VAL A 115 0.61 -15.55 -20.67
CA VAL A 115 -0.78 -15.74 -21.14
C VAL A 115 -1.54 -14.42 -21.22
N THR A 116 -1.39 -13.56 -20.18
CA THR A 116 -2.21 -12.36 -20.05
C THR A 116 -1.59 -11.12 -20.70
N GLY A 117 -0.27 -11.08 -20.86
CA GLY A 117 0.46 -9.91 -21.33
C GLY A 117 0.36 -8.70 -20.39
N LEU A 118 0.01 -8.94 -19.11
CA LEU A 118 -0.16 -7.86 -18.14
C LEU A 118 1.18 -7.23 -17.75
N THR A 119 1.12 -5.95 -17.37
CA THR A 119 2.31 -5.24 -16.88
C THR A 119 2.73 -5.75 -15.51
N VAL A 120 4.01 -5.58 -15.17
CA VAL A 120 4.60 -5.93 -13.87
C VAL A 120 3.78 -5.39 -12.68
N ARG A 121 3.20 -4.22 -12.82
CA ARG A 121 2.36 -3.63 -11.78
C ARG A 121 1.10 -4.46 -11.49
N HIS A 122 0.41 -4.93 -12.53
CA HIS A 122 -0.77 -5.78 -12.35
C HIS A 122 -0.39 -7.16 -11.80
N LEU A 123 0.77 -7.69 -12.21
CA LEU A 123 1.31 -8.92 -11.63
C LEU A 123 1.62 -8.73 -10.14
N GLY A 124 2.25 -7.60 -9.77
CA GLY A 124 2.53 -7.25 -8.37
C GLY A 124 1.27 -7.21 -7.52
N GLU A 125 0.18 -6.66 -8.04
CA GLU A 125 -1.12 -6.64 -7.34
C GLU A 125 -1.73 -8.05 -7.25
N ARG A 126 -1.65 -8.86 -8.30
CA ARG A 126 -2.18 -10.23 -8.30
C ARG A 126 -1.43 -11.13 -7.32
N PHE A 127 -0.10 -11.10 -7.36
CA PHE A 127 0.75 -11.95 -6.54
C PHE A 127 1.13 -11.32 -5.19
N GLN A 128 0.65 -10.12 -4.90
CA GLN A 128 0.96 -9.37 -3.67
C GLN A 128 2.48 -9.22 -3.44
N ARG A 129 3.20 -8.95 -4.53
CA ARG A 129 4.66 -8.80 -4.56
C ARG A 129 5.06 -7.40 -5.02
N ALA A 130 6.17 -6.90 -4.49
CA ALA A 130 6.77 -5.67 -4.98
C ALA A 130 7.21 -5.85 -6.45
N ASN A 131 7.14 -4.78 -7.24
CA ASN A 131 7.53 -4.82 -8.66
C ASN A 131 8.96 -5.33 -8.85
N ASP A 132 9.88 -4.94 -7.96
CA ASP A 132 11.29 -5.37 -8.00
C ASP A 132 11.48 -6.88 -7.77
N SER A 133 10.49 -7.53 -7.16
CA SER A 133 10.50 -8.99 -6.94
C SER A 133 10.01 -9.79 -8.17
N ILE A 134 9.36 -9.12 -9.11
CA ILE A 134 8.77 -9.71 -10.32
C ILE A 134 9.66 -9.47 -11.55
N THR A 135 10.33 -8.33 -11.60
CA THR A 135 11.30 -7.99 -12.66
C THR A 135 12.64 -8.68 -12.37
N MET A 136 12.77 -9.93 -12.71
CA MET A 136 14.04 -10.64 -12.73
C MET A 136 14.53 -10.86 -14.13
#